data_f1446942d886f6f2df78577a1e989c82
#
_entry.id   f1446942d886f6f2df78577a1e989c82
#
_cell.length_a   1.000
_cell.length_b   1.000
_cell.length_c   1.000
_cell.angle_alpha   90.00
_cell.angle_beta   90.00
_cell.angle_gamma   90.00
#
_symmetry.space_group_name_H-M   'P 1'
#
loop_
_entity.id
_entity.type
_entity.pdbx_description
1 polymer ?
#
loop_
_entity_poly.entity_id
_entity_poly.type
_entity_poly.pdbx_seq_one_letter_code
_entity_poly.pdbx_strand_id
1 'polypeptide(L)'
;VQVGGFNPDDPMQGQLGDCYFLSSLSAVAQSHPELLKNAITTNRDGSYTVTFYEREDMSKPAHPERVTIDGKFAMKNGQFEYAAAREQSELWPQIFEKAYAAWKGNFGKIEGGMGADALEALTGAKPGFTLITPDMTADAVFSAVKAACADKGCVVALSQPYRPEVPGMVEDHAYTLLGTEEKDGQKLVKLRNPWGSQEVGHDGKDDGIFTMPVEQFMKAYTMIEFARPD
;
A
#
# COMPACT_ATOMS: atom_id res chain seq x y z
N VAL A 1 -1.32 18.76 10.77
CA VAL A 1 -1.18 17.84 9.64
C VAL A 1 -2.20 16.72 9.69
N GLN A 2 -2.97 16.66 10.68
CA GLN A 2 -3.91 15.55 10.85
C GLN A 2 -5.30 16.10 11.10
N VAL A 3 -6.20 15.80 10.22
CA VAL A 3 -7.62 15.93 10.42
C VAL A 3 -8.22 14.55 10.22
N GLY A 4 -8.80 13.95 11.24
CA GLY A 4 -9.57 12.71 11.15
C GLY A 4 -8.84 11.41 11.47
N GLY A 5 -7.55 11.32 11.36
CA GLY A 5 -6.78 10.09 11.61
C GLY A 5 -6.09 9.55 10.34
N PHE A 6 -5.37 8.45 10.49
CA PHE A 6 -4.75 7.74 9.35
C PHE A 6 -5.74 6.69 8.84
N ASN A 7 -6.56 7.09 7.88
CA ASN A 7 -7.56 6.20 7.29
C ASN A 7 -6.92 5.45 6.10
N PRO A 8 -7.08 4.12 5.98
CA PRO A 8 -6.55 3.34 4.86
C PRO A 8 -7.07 3.80 3.49
N ASP A 9 -8.20 4.52 3.44
CA ASP A 9 -8.80 5.02 2.21
C ASP A 9 -8.24 6.38 1.75
N ASP A 10 -7.43 7.05 2.60
CA ASP A 10 -6.88 8.37 2.28
C ASP A 10 -5.80 8.34 1.19
N PRO A 11 -4.82 7.41 1.18
CA PRO A 11 -3.78 7.47 0.17
C PRO A 11 -4.35 7.31 -1.24
N MET A 12 -4.15 8.35 -2.06
CA MET A 12 -4.53 8.36 -3.47
C MET A 12 -3.29 8.63 -4.32
N GLN A 13 -2.95 7.69 -5.18
CA GLN A 13 -1.83 7.79 -6.10
C GLN A 13 -2.08 8.87 -7.15
N GLY A 14 -1.08 9.73 -7.37
CA GLY A 14 -1.08 10.72 -8.43
C GLY A 14 -0.43 10.22 -9.72
N GLN A 15 0.41 11.06 -10.33
CA GLN A 15 1.02 10.76 -11.63
C GLN A 15 2.29 9.89 -11.54
N LEU A 16 2.76 9.57 -10.34
CA LEU A 16 3.95 8.74 -10.14
C LEU A 16 3.59 7.25 -10.11
N GLY A 17 4.44 6.42 -10.68
CA GLY A 17 4.28 4.95 -10.69
C GLY A 17 4.72 4.28 -9.39
N ASP A 18 4.21 4.73 -8.25
CA ASP A 18 4.57 4.25 -6.92
C ASP A 18 3.41 3.53 -6.19
N CYS A 19 2.57 2.84 -6.97
CA CYS A 19 1.43 2.06 -6.47
C CYS A 19 1.81 1.14 -5.31
N TYR A 20 2.98 0.51 -5.35
CA TYR A 20 3.50 -0.37 -4.31
C TYR A 20 3.66 0.37 -2.97
N PHE A 21 4.12 1.62 -2.99
CA PHE A 21 4.31 2.44 -1.79
C PHE A 21 2.98 2.92 -1.22
N LEU A 22 2.09 3.46 -2.06
CA LEU A 22 0.77 3.95 -1.62
C LEU A 22 -0.13 2.80 -1.12
N SER A 23 -0.05 1.62 -1.76
CA SER A 23 -0.76 0.43 -1.28
C SER A 23 -0.21 -0.06 0.06
N SER A 24 1.11 -0.03 0.25
CA SER A 24 1.74 -0.35 1.53
C SER A 24 1.35 0.65 2.62
N LEU A 25 1.30 1.93 2.28
CA LEU A 25 0.89 2.99 3.18
C LEU A 25 -0.56 2.79 3.67
N SER A 26 -1.48 2.43 2.75
CA SER A 26 -2.86 2.04 3.08
C SER A 26 -2.92 0.79 3.96
N ALA A 27 -2.10 -0.23 3.67
CA ALA A 27 -2.05 -1.46 4.46
C ALA A 27 -1.60 -1.21 5.90
N VAL A 28 -0.59 -0.35 6.09
CA VAL A 28 -0.13 0.06 7.42
C VAL A 28 -1.20 0.93 8.12
N ALA A 29 -1.83 1.85 7.41
CA ALA A 29 -2.92 2.67 7.96
C ALA A 29 -4.10 1.81 8.45
N GLN A 30 -4.42 0.72 7.75
CA GLN A 30 -5.48 -0.20 8.16
C GLN A 30 -5.14 -0.99 9.42
N SER A 31 -3.92 -1.50 9.51
CA SER A 31 -3.55 -2.50 10.53
C SER A 31 -2.86 -1.85 11.73
N HIS A 32 -2.04 -0.82 11.49
CA HIS A 32 -1.18 -0.16 12.47
C HIS A 32 -1.09 1.36 12.26
N PRO A 33 -2.22 2.10 12.30
CA PRO A 33 -2.21 3.55 12.08
C PRO A 33 -1.32 4.30 13.08
N GLU A 34 -1.08 3.74 14.26
CA GLU A 34 -0.17 4.29 15.27
C GLU A 34 1.28 4.35 14.80
N LEU A 35 1.74 3.41 13.96
CA LEU A 35 3.09 3.45 13.40
C LEU A 35 3.27 4.68 12.51
N LEU A 36 2.31 4.97 11.64
CA LEU A 36 2.35 6.16 10.78
C LEU A 36 2.28 7.44 11.60
N LYS A 37 1.42 7.47 12.61
CA LYS A 37 1.30 8.61 13.53
C LYS A 37 2.61 8.90 14.24
N ASN A 38 3.29 7.88 14.73
CA ASN A 38 4.55 8.01 15.45
C ASN A 38 5.74 8.32 14.53
N ALA A 39 5.64 7.97 13.23
CA ALA A 39 6.69 8.22 12.25
C ALA A 39 6.76 9.69 11.80
N ILE A 40 5.66 10.46 11.86
CA ILE A 40 5.64 11.87 11.43
C ILE A 40 5.86 12.82 12.62
N THR A 41 6.76 13.77 12.43
CA THR A 41 6.92 14.92 13.32
C THR A 41 6.76 16.22 12.52
N THR A 42 5.88 17.11 12.96
CA THR A 42 5.79 18.48 12.44
C THR A 42 6.79 19.36 13.20
N ASN A 43 7.71 19.98 12.47
CA ASN A 43 8.73 20.86 13.05
C ASN A 43 8.21 22.30 13.20
N ARG A 44 8.86 23.09 14.07
CA ARG A 44 8.45 24.50 14.35
C ARG A 44 8.57 25.42 13.15
N ASP A 45 9.44 25.10 12.21
CA ASP A 45 9.69 25.87 10.96
C ASP A 45 8.72 25.48 9.82
N GLY A 46 7.77 24.59 10.07
CA GLY A 46 6.81 24.12 9.09
C GLY A 46 7.32 22.97 8.21
N SER A 47 8.52 22.46 8.46
CA SER A 47 9.03 21.24 7.84
C SER A 47 8.47 20.00 8.53
N TYR A 48 8.62 18.83 7.89
CA TYR A 48 8.21 17.54 8.43
C TYR A 48 9.39 16.58 8.49
N THR A 49 9.49 15.83 9.58
CA THR A 49 10.44 14.74 9.70
C THR A 49 9.67 13.42 9.72
N VAL A 50 10.02 12.52 8.81
CA VAL A 50 9.44 11.16 8.73
C VAL A 50 10.52 10.16 9.10
N THR A 51 10.16 9.19 9.92
CA THR A 51 11.04 8.06 10.27
C THR A 51 10.68 6.88 9.39
N PHE A 52 11.64 6.39 8.63
CA PHE A 52 11.60 5.12 7.91
C PHE A 52 12.53 4.13 8.60
N TYR A 53 12.56 2.89 8.10
CA TYR A 53 13.44 1.85 8.57
C TYR A 53 14.24 1.28 7.42
N GLU A 54 15.51 0.99 7.67
CA GLU A 54 16.42 0.35 6.74
C GLU A 54 17.05 -0.87 7.39
N ARG A 55 17.26 -1.91 6.60
CA ARG A 55 17.93 -3.12 7.02
C ARG A 55 19.14 -3.37 6.12
N GLU A 56 20.32 -3.39 6.69
CA GLU A 56 21.54 -3.69 5.94
C GLU A 56 21.60 -5.14 5.46
N ASP A 57 20.98 -6.05 6.23
CA ASP A 57 21.09 -7.49 6.05
C ASP A 57 19.90 -8.18 6.75
N MET A 58 19.31 -9.17 6.10
CA MET A 58 18.14 -9.91 6.60
C MET A 58 18.37 -10.65 7.93
N SER A 59 19.60 -10.80 8.37
CA SER A 59 19.95 -11.36 9.69
C SER A 59 19.97 -10.32 10.82
N LYS A 60 19.97 -9.01 10.47
CA LYS A 60 20.02 -7.90 11.41
C LYS A 60 18.63 -7.27 11.62
N PRO A 61 18.38 -6.60 12.76
CA PRO A 61 17.19 -5.76 12.90
C PRO A 61 17.25 -4.56 11.96
N ALA A 62 16.09 -4.06 11.56
CA ALA A 62 16.01 -2.78 10.87
C ALA A 62 16.33 -1.64 11.86
N HIS A 63 16.92 -0.56 11.35
CA HIS A 63 17.23 0.65 12.12
C HIS A 63 16.50 1.85 11.56
N PRO A 64 16.14 2.83 12.41
CA PRO A 64 15.37 3.99 11.97
C PRO A 64 16.26 4.98 11.22
N GLU A 65 15.71 5.49 10.11
CA GLU A 65 16.25 6.57 9.29
C GLU A 65 15.30 7.76 9.31
N ARG A 66 15.82 8.95 9.63
CA ARG A 66 15.02 10.17 9.77
C ARG A 66 15.23 11.09 8.58
N VAL A 67 14.15 11.36 7.86
CA VAL A 67 14.18 12.20 6.65
C VAL A 67 13.37 13.48 6.90
N THR A 68 13.99 14.64 6.72
CA THR A 68 13.31 15.92 6.86
C THR A 68 13.05 16.52 5.49
N ILE A 69 11.80 16.94 5.28
CA ILE A 69 11.33 17.60 4.06
C ILE A 69 10.68 18.93 4.39
N ASP A 70 10.69 19.86 3.43
CA ASP A 70 9.89 21.09 3.57
C ASP A 70 8.39 20.82 3.38
N GLY A 71 7.56 21.78 3.79
CA GLY A 71 6.10 21.69 3.69
C GLY A 71 5.53 22.12 2.33
N LYS A 72 6.33 22.10 1.24
CA LYS A 72 5.89 22.48 -0.11
C LYS A 72 5.64 21.22 -0.93
N PHE A 73 4.49 21.15 -1.60
CA PHE A 73 4.12 20.03 -2.44
C PHE A 73 3.89 20.50 -3.88
N ALA A 74 4.29 19.66 -4.85
CA ALA A 74 4.10 19.94 -6.26
C ALA A 74 2.59 19.97 -6.60
N MET A 75 2.19 21.01 -7.35
CA MET A 75 0.81 21.21 -7.77
C MET A 75 0.75 21.31 -9.29
N LYS A 76 -0.26 20.68 -9.90
CA LYS A 76 -0.56 20.75 -11.31
C LYS A 76 -2.07 20.98 -11.50
N ASN A 77 -2.42 22.04 -12.20
CA ASN A 77 -3.82 22.42 -12.43
C ASN A 77 -4.66 22.55 -11.13
N GLY A 78 -4.04 23.03 -10.05
CA GLY A 78 -4.72 23.21 -8.76
C GLY A 78 -4.90 21.94 -7.92
N GLN A 79 -4.35 20.81 -8.35
CA GLN A 79 -4.35 19.53 -7.62
C GLN A 79 -2.91 19.11 -7.29
N PHE A 80 -2.73 18.24 -6.29
CA PHE A 80 -1.43 17.63 -6.04
C PHE A 80 -0.99 16.80 -7.27
N GLU A 81 0.24 16.97 -7.70
CA GLU A 81 0.79 16.25 -8.86
C GLU A 81 1.08 14.79 -8.52
N TYR A 82 1.54 14.55 -7.31
CA TYR A 82 1.87 13.24 -6.77
C TYR A 82 0.77 12.76 -5.82
N ALA A 83 1.10 12.03 -4.78
CA ALA A 83 0.09 11.53 -3.85
C ALA A 83 -0.82 12.64 -3.31
N ALA A 84 -2.05 12.26 -3.06
CA ALA A 84 -3.06 13.09 -2.42
C ALA A 84 -3.73 12.31 -1.29
N ALA A 85 -4.40 13.02 -0.38
CA ALA A 85 -5.35 12.43 0.52
C ALA A 85 -6.77 12.56 -0.03
N ARG A 86 -7.61 11.56 0.22
CA ARG A 86 -9.05 11.63 -0.13
C ARG A 86 -9.70 12.84 0.56
N GLU A 87 -9.41 13.04 1.84
CA GLU A 87 -9.79 14.24 2.57
C GLU A 87 -8.81 15.38 2.25
N GLN A 88 -9.28 16.41 1.55
CA GLN A 88 -8.43 17.52 1.04
C GLN A 88 -7.68 18.30 2.13
N SER A 89 -8.11 18.21 3.39
CA SER A 89 -7.46 18.86 4.54
C SER A 89 -6.29 18.04 5.12
N GLU A 90 -6.08 16.83 4.65
CA GLU A 90 -5.02 15.95 5.11
C GLU A 90 -3.81 15.97 4.17
N LEU A 91 -2.62 15.83 4.75
CA LEU A 91 -1.36 15.89 4.00
C LEU A 91 -0.45 14.70 4.30
N TRP A 92 -0.88 13.75 5.11
CA TRP A 92 0.00 12.68 5.54
C TRP A 92 0.45 11.74 4.40
N PRO A 93 -0.38 11.38 3.40
CA PRO A 93 0.10 10.58 2.27
C PRO A 93 1.18 11.32 1.46
N GLN A 94 0.96 12.60 1.16
CA GLN A 94 1.92 13.46 0.45
C GLN A 94 3.23 13.61 1.20
N ILE A 95 3.17 13.72 2.53
CA ILE A 95 4.36 13.83 3.39
C ILE A 95 5.18 12.54 3.33
N PHE A 96 4.52 11.39 3.46
CA PHE A 96 5.21 10.09 3.38
C PHE A 96 5.84 9.86 2.01
N GLU A 97 5.11 10.09 0.91
CA GLU A 97 5.62 9.91 -0.44
C GLU A 97 6.81 10.83 -0.72
N LYS A 98 6.69 12.14 -0.41
CA LYS A 98 7.78 13.08 -0.60
C LYS A 98 9.00 12.75 0.25
N ALA A 99 8.81 12.35 1.49
CA ALA A 99 9.91 11.93 2.36
C ALA A 99 10.57 10.65 1.86
N TYR A 100 9.80 9.68 1.36
CA TYR A 100 10.32 8.46 0.76
C TYR A 100 11.13 8.75 -0.50
N ALA A 101 10.62 9.62 -1.38
CA ALA A 101 11.34 10.10 -2.56
C ALA A 101 12.65 10.82 -2.20
N ALA A 102 12.63 11.67 -1.18
CA ALA A 102 13.83 12.37 -0.70
C ALA A 102 14.87 11.39 -0.14
N TRP A 103 14.44 10.38 0.60
CA TRP A 103 15.31 9.32 1.13
C TRP A 103 15.95 8.48 0.04
N LYS A 104 15.17 8.07 -0.96
CA LYS A 104 15.65 7.30 -2.11
C LYS A 104 16.37 8.14 -3.18
N GLY A 105 16.37 9.47 -3.04
CA GLY A 105 17.10 10.43 -3.88
C GLY A 105 16.19 11.42 -4.62
N ASN A 106 15.13 10.98 -5.26
CA ASN A 106 14.11 11.82 -5.91
C ASN A 106 12.87 10.98 -6.29
N PHE A 107 11.80 11.64 -6.77
CA PHE A 107 10.56 10.97 -7.19
C PHE A 107 10.78 9.90 -8.28
N GLY A 108 11.62 10.16 -9.28
CA GLY A 108 11.91 9.16 -10.31
C GLY A 108 12.64 7.90 -9.81
N LYS A 109 13.20 7.93 -8.61
CA LYS A 109 13.84 6.75 -7.99
C LYS A 109 12.88 5.85 -7.24
N ILE A 110 11.65 6.28 -7.06
CA ILE A 110 10.60 5.49 -6.45
C ILE A 110 9.50 5.08 -7.44
N GLU A 111 9.71 5.34 -8.75
CA GLU A 111 8.88 4.74 -9.80
C GLU A 111 9.18 3.24 -9.92
N GLY A 112 8.16 2.42 -9.70
CA GLY A 112 8.31 0.98 -9.59
C GLY A 112 9.05 0.54 -8.32
N GLY A 113 8.66 -0.59 -7.79
CA GLY A 113 9.27 -1.17 -6.58
C GLY A 113 8.45 -2.31 -6.02
N MET A 114 8.91 -2.86 -4.91
CA MET A 114 8.27 -3.98 -4.22
C MET A 114 7.50 -3.47 -2.99
N GLY A 115 6.29 -3.98 -2.81
CA GLY A 115 5.52 -3.72 -1.60
C GLY A 115 6.25 -4.19 -0.34
N ALA A 116 7.00 -5.29 -0.44
CA ALA A 116 7.82 -5.81 0.65
C ALA A 116 8.82 -4.77 1.18
N ASP A 117 9.55 -4.08 0.27
CA ASP A 117 10.52 -3.04 0.65
C ASP A 117 9.82 -1.82 1.27
N ALA A 118 8.67 -1.45 0.73
CA ALA A 118 7.87 -0.34 1.26
C ALA A 118 7.30 -0.67 2.65
N LEU A 119 6.78 -1.89 2.85
CA LEU A 119 6.28 -2.35 4.14
C LEU A 119 7.40 -2.38 5.20
N GLU A 120 8.60 -2.87 4.85
CA GLU A 120 9.76 -2.81 5.75
C GLU A 120 10.15 -1.37 6.07
N ALA A 121 10.22 -0.50 5.06
CA ALA A 121 10.55 0.91 5.25
C ALA A 121 9.55 1.63 6.19
N LEU A 122 8.26 1.29 6.13
CA LEU A 122 7.22 1.90 6.95
C LEU A 122 7.14 1.32 8.37
N THR A 123 7.51 0.05 8.57
CA THR A 123 7.22 -0.68 9.80
C THR A 123 8.47 -1.16 10.55
N GLY A 124 9.61 -1.32 9.86
CA GLY A 124 10.80 -2.00 10.39
C GLY A 124 10.64 -3.52 10.51
N ALA A 125 9.45 -4.04 10.27
CA ALA A 125 9.19 -5.48 10.33
C ALA A 125 9.82 -6.19 9.13
N LYS A 126 10.30 -7.40 9.36
CA LYS A 126 10.85 -8.24 8.29
C LYS A 126 9.75 -8.60 7.31
N PRO A 127 9.90 -8.25 6.02
CA PRO A 127 8.87 -8.58 5.04
C PRO A 127 8.93 -10.05 4.63
N GLY A 128 7.78 -10.54 4.14
CA GLY A 128 7.64 -11.82 3.50
C GLY A 128 6.83 -11.71 2.22
N PHE A 129 6.86 -12.77 1.42
CA PHE A 129 6.02 -12.85 0.23
C PHE A 129 5.55 -14.29 -0.04
N THR A 130 4.48 -14.42 -0.78
CA THR A 130 3.97 -15.69 -1.31
C THR A 130 3.71 -15.52 -2.80
N LEU A 131 4.36 -16.33 -3.63
CA LEU A 131 4.05 -16.41 -5.05
C LEU A 131 2.76 -17.19 -5.26
N ILE A 132 1.91 -16.69 -6.16
CA ILE A 132 0.72 -17.40 -6.62
C ILE A 132 1.09 -18.12 -7.91
N THR A 133 1.19 -19.43 -7.84
CA THR A 133 1.60 -20.26 -8.98
C THR A 133 0.40 -21.01 -9.58
N PRO A 134 0.43 -21.38 -10.87
CA PRO A 134 -0.69 -22.01 -11.56
C PRO A 134 -1.10 -23.38 -10.99
N ASP A 135 -0.23 -24.04 -10.24
CA ASP A 135 -0.48 -25.32 -9.59
C ASP A 135 -1.14 -25.19 -8.21
N MET A 136 -1.27 -23.99 -7.66
CA MET A 136 -1.95 -23.76 -6.40
C MET A 136 -3.47 -23.96 -6.56
N THR A 137 -4.09 -24.51 -5.53
CA THR A 137 -5.56 -24.57 -5.44
C THR A 137 -6.13 -23.26 -4.88
N ALA A 138 -7.39 -22.96 -5.18
CA ALA A 138 -8.11 -21.83 -4.61
C ALA A 138 -8.07 -21.82 -3.07
N ASP A 139 -8.20 -22.99 -2.44
CA ASP A 139 -8.12 -23.16 -1.00
C ASP A 139 -6.73 -22.83 -0.45
N ALA A 140 -5.69 -23.21 -1.16
CA ALA A 140 -4.31 -22.89 -0.76
C ALA A 140 -4.05 -21.37 -0.84
N VAL A 141 -4.47 -20.73 -1.94
CA VAL A 141 -4.33 -19.29 -2.10
C VAL A 141 -5.16 -18.52 -1.05
N PHE A 142 -6.43 -18.92 -0.84
CA PHE A 142 -7.27 -18.30 0.18
C PHE A 142 -6.65 -18.42 1.58
N SER A 143 -6.11 -19.59 1.92
CA SER A 143 -5.43 -19.82 3.19
C SER A 143 -4.16 -18.97 3.33
N ALA A 144 -3.39 -18.80 2.26
CA ALA A 144 -2.21 -17.95 2.25
C ALA A 144 -2.58 -16.47 2.46
N VAL A 145 -3.62 -15.97 1.77
CA VAL A 145 -4.14 -14.60 1.96
C VAL A 145 -4.62 -14.40 3.39
N LYS A 146 -5.44 -15.34 3.89
CA LYS A 146 -5.96 -15.29 5.27
C LYS A 146 -4.83 -15.29 6.30
N ALA A 147 -3.81 -16.10 6.10
CA ALA A 147 -2.62 -16.14 6.96
C ALA A 147 -1.81 -14.85 6.89
N ALA A 148 -1.65 -14.24 5.70
CA ALA A 148 -0.95 -12.98 5.55
C ALA A 148 -1.65 -11.83 6.29
N CYS A 149 -2.98 -11.78 6.24
CA CYS A 149 -3.80 -10.78 6.94
C CYS A 149 -3.99 -11.07 8.44
N ALA A 150 -3.63 -12.27 8.92
CA ALA A 150 -3.74 -12.59 10.34
C ALA A 150 -2.83 -11.71 11.19
N ASP A 151 -3.18 -11.57 12.48
CA ASP A 151 -2.37 -10.83 13.45
C ASP A 151 -2.03 -9.39 12.99
N LYS A 152 -3.02 -8.73 12.39
CA LYS A 152 -2.88 -7.38 11.82
C LYS A 152 -1.78 -7.27 10.75
N GLY A 153 -1.55 -8.30 9.96
CA GLY A 153 -0.58 -8.24 8.86
C GLY A 153 -0.91 -7.11 7.88
N CYS A 154 0.10 -6.35 7.50
CA CYS A 154 0.03 -5.36 6.42
C CYS A 154 0.28 -6.08 5.11
N VAL A 155 -0.65 -6.05 4.16
CA VAL A 155 -0.58 -6.89 2.96
C VAL A 155 -0.83 -6.11 1.68
N VAL A 156 0.01 -6.36 0.68
CA VAL A 156 -0.08 -5.84 -0.68
C VAL A 156 -0.16 -7.01 -1.65
N ALA A 157 -0.97 -6.90 -2.69
CA ALA A 157 -1.05 -7.87 -3.77
C ALA A 157 -0.59 -7.24 -5.08
N LEU A 158 0.28 -7.94 -5.82
CA LEU A 158 0.80 -7.50 -7.11
C LEU A 158 0.05 -8.20 -8.24
N SER A 159 -0.57 -7.43 -9.14
CA SER A 159 -1.26 -7.96 -10.31
C SER A 159 -0.27 -8.44 -11.38
N GLN A 160 -0.75 -9.29 -12.28
CA GLN A 160 0.05 -9.83 -13.39
C GLN A 160 0.56 -8.70 -14.29
N PRO A 161 1.83 -8.79 -14.77
CA PRO A 161 2.42 -7.75 -15.62
C PRO A 161 1.90 -7.76 -17.06
N TYR A 162 1.18 -8.80 -17.46
CA TYR A 162 0.69 -8.97 -18.83
C TYR A 162 -0.77 -9.43 -18.84
N ARG A 163 -1.68 -8.51 -19.22
CA ARG A 163 -3.10 -8.77 -19.46
C ARG A 163 -3.76 -9.70 -18.45
N PRO A 164 -4.06 -9.22 -17.24
CA PRO A 164 -4.81 -10.02 -16.28
C PRO A 164 -6.07 -10.58 -16.95
N GLU A 165 -6.35 -11.86 -16.75
CA GLU A 165 -7.53 -12.53 -17.33
C GLU A 165 -8.86 -12.03 -16.73
N VAL A 166 -8.80 -11.03 -15.87
CA VAL A 166 -9.96 -10.44 -15.18
C VAL A 166 -10.22 -9.04 -15.73
N PRO A 167 -11.35 -8.82 -16.39
CA PRO A 167 -11.70 -7.50 -16.93
C PRO A 167 -11.74 -6.42 -15.85
N GLY A 168 -11.17 -5.24 -16.16
CA GLY A 168 -11.11 -4.11 -15.23
C GLY A 168 -9.88 -4.09 -14.32
N MET A 169 -9.09 -5.16 -14.28
CA MET A 169 -7.81 -5.17 -13.57
C MET A 169 -6.77 -4.33 -14.29
N VAL A 170 -5.99 -3.59 -13.53
CA VAL A 170 -4.79 -2.91 -14.02
C VAL A 170 -3.62 -3.88 -13.97
N GLU A 171 -2.87 -3.98 -15.06
CA GLU A 171 -1.67 -4.81 -15.14
C GLU A 171 -0.47 -4.14 -14.45
N ASP A 172 0.47 -4.94 -13.96
CA ASP A 172 1.70 -4.48 -13.30
C ASP A 172 1.45 -3.42 -12.21
N HIS A 173 0.47 -3.71 -11.34
CA HIS A 173 -0.05 -2.75 -10.38
C HIS A 173 -0.22 -3.38 -9.00
N ALA A 174 0.12 -2.62 -7.96
CA ALA A 174 -0.02 -3.04 -6.59
C ALA A 174 -1.35 -2.57 -5.99
N TYR A 175 -1.98 -3.45 -5.23
CA TYR A 175 -3.24 -3.23 -4.54
C TYR A 175 -3.07 -3.48 -3.05
N THR A 176 -3.71 -2.69 -2.20
CA THR A 176 -3.82 -3.04 -0.78
C THR A 176 -4.76 -4.23 -0.62
N LEU A 177 -4.32 -5.26 0.09
CA LEU A 177 -5.14 -6.42 0.40
C LEU A 177 -5.80 -6.19 1.77
N LEU A 178 -7.12 -5.96 1.76
CA LEU A 178 -7.89 -5.56 2.94
C LEU A 178 -8.36 -6.74 3.80
N GLY A 179 -8.37 -7.95 3.24
CA GLY A 179 -8.78 -9.15 3.97
C GLY A 179 -9.47 -10.20 3.12
N THR A 180 -10.07 -11.17 3.80
CA THR A 180 -10.82 -12.28 3.21
C THR A 180 -12.20 -12.38 3.84
N GLU A 181 -13.16 -12.86 3.06
CA GLU A 181 -14.52 -13.11 3.49
C GLU A 181 -15.00 -14.47 2.93
N GLU A 182 -15.81 -15.19 3.68
CA GLU A 182 -16.56 -16.35 3.19
C GLU A 182 -18.05 -15.98 3.19
N LYS A 183 -18.68 -15.97 2.02
CA LYS A 183 -20.06 -15.57 1.85
C LYS A 183 -20.75 -16.47 0.83
N ASP A 184 -21.92 -17.01 1.19
CA ASP A 184 -22.74 -17.87 0.34
C ASP A 184 -21.95 -19.07 -0.26
N GLY A 185 -21.01 -19.62 0.50
CA GLY A 185 -20.13 -20.70 0.07
C GLY A 185 -18.98 -20.28 -0.84
N GLN A 186 -18.82 -18.98 -1.13
CA GLN A 186 -17.72 -18.44 -1.90
C GLN A 186 -16.62 -17.88 -0.99
N LYS A 187 -15.37 -18.09 -1.39
CA LYS A 187 -14.18 -17.52 -0.77
C LYS A 187 -13.80 -16.24 -1.52
N LEU A 188 -13.85 -15.14 -0.82
CA LEU A 188 -13.69 -13.81 -1.40
C LEU A 188 -12.46 -13.11 -0.83
N VAL A 189 -11.80 -12.32 -1.68
CA VAL A 189 -10.66 -11.47 -1.33
C VAL A 189 -11.09 -10.02 -1.52
N LYS A 190 -10.87 -9.17 -0.51
CA LYS A 190 -11.18 -7.75 -0.55
C LYS A 190 -9.90 -6.94 -0.78
N LEU A 191 -9.96 -6.03 -1.74
CA LEU A 191 -8.81 -5.24 -2.21
C LEU A 191 -9.16 -3.75 -2.31
N ARG A 192 -8.11 -2.92 -2.36
CA ARG A 192 -8.22 -1.50 -2.67
C ARG A 192 -7.19 -1.10 -3.71
N ASN A 193 -7.64 -0.45 -4.78
CA ASN A 193 -6.81 0.22 -5.75
C ASN A 193 -6.26 1.53 -5.16
N PRO A 194 -4.94 1.77 -5.13
CA PRO A 194 -4.36 3.02 -4.61
C PRO A 194 -4.75 4.27 -5.40
N TRP A 195 -5.34 4.14 -6.59
CA TRP A 195 -5.94 5.28 -7.31
C TRP A 195 -7.19 5.85 -6.62
N GLY A 196 -7.77 5.10 -5.65
CA GLY A 196 -9.00 5.50 -4.97
C GLY A 196 -10.23 5.47 -5.87
N SER A 197 -10.14 4.78 -6.99
CA SER A 197 -11.18 4.57 -8.01
C SER A 197 -10.81 3.37 -8.88
N GLN A 198 -11.61 3.07 -9.91
CA GLN A 198 -11.40 1.96 -10.83
C GLN A 198 -11.36 0.59 -10.15
N GLU A 199 -12.52 -0.02 -10.07
CA GLU A 199 -12.77 -1.29 -9.41
C GLU A 199 -13.06 -2.41 -10.39
N VAL A 200 -12.81 -3.64 -9.95
CA VAL A 200 -13.31 -4.84 -10.62
C VAL A 200 -14.73 -5.11 -10.16
N GLY A 201 -15.68 -5.04 -11.08
CA GLY A 201 -17.10 -5.08 -10.76
C GLY A 201 -17.65 -3.70 -10.36
N HIS A 202 -18.89 -3.66 -9.90
CA HIS A 202 -19.56 -2.45 -9.43
C HIS A 202 -20.36 -2.76 -8.18
N ASP A 203 -19.96 -2.21 -7.06
CA ASP A 203 -20.73 -2.26 -5.81
C ASP A 203 -21.63 -1.04 -5.61
N GLY A 204 -21.62 -0.10 -6.57
CA GLY A 204 -22.38 1.16 -6.55
C GLY A 204 -21.60 2.36 -6.04
N LYS A 205 -20.32 2.20 -5.73
CA LYS A 205 -19.39 3.27 -5.36
C LYS A 205 -18.17 3.21 -6.28
N ASP A 206 -17.46 4.30 -6.43
CA ASP A 206 -16.17 4.36 -7.11
C ASP A 206 -15.13 4.85 -6.10
N ASP A 207 -14.82 4.00 -5.12
CA ASP A 207 -13.88 4.31 -4.04
C ASP A 207 -12.58 3.48 -4.11
N GLY A 208 -12.45 2.66 -5.15
CA GLY A 208 -11.32 1.78 -5.39
C GLY A 208 -11.36 0.49 -4.56
N ILE A 209 -12.39 0.27 -3.75
CA ILE A 209 -12.53 -0.91 -2.89
C ILE A 209 -13.46 -1.90 -3.57
N PHE A 210 -12.99 -3.12 -3.76
CA PHE A 210 -13.77 -4.19 -4.38
C PHE A 210 -13.49 -5.54 -3.76
N THR A 211 -14.38 -6.47 -4.03
CA THR A 211 -14.28 -7.86 -3.57
C THR A 211 -14.39 -8.79 -4.77
N MET A 212 -13.52 -9.80 -4.84
CA MET A 212 -13.53 -10.77 -5.91
C MET A 212 -13.40 -12.20 -5.40
N PRO A 213 -13.95 -13.20 -6.13
CA PRO A 213 -13.71 -14.60 -5.84
C PRO A 213 -12.22 -14.96 -5.88
N VAL A 214 -11.78 -15.86 -4.99
CA VAL A 214 -10.37 -16.28 -4.95
C VAL A 214 -9.90 -16.89 -6.26
N GLU A 215 -10.80 -17.54 -7.03
CA GLU A 215 -10.50 -18.09 -8.36
C GLU A 215 -10.18 -17.00 -9.39
N GLN A 216 -10.81 -15.82 -9.27
CA GLN A 216 -10.45 -14.64 -10.09
C GLN A 216 -9.16 -14.00 -9.59
N PHE A 217 -8.98 -13.91 -8.27
CA PHE A 217 -7.76 -13.41 -7.67
C PHE A 217 -6.52 -14.17 -8.15
N MET A 218 -6.56 -15.49 -8.20
CA MET A 218 -5.47 -16.34 -8.71
C MET A 218 -5.10 -16.07 -10.17
N LYS A 219 -6.06 -15.65 -10.98
CA LYS A 219 -5.83 -15.31 -12.40
C LYS A 219 -5.30 -13.90 -12.59
N ALA A 220 -5.57 -13.01 -11.65
CA ALA A 220 -5.22 -11.60 -11.74
C ALA A 220 -3.91 -11.24 -11.04
N TYR A 221 -3.53 -11.98 -10.00
CA TYR A 221 -2.39 -11.66 -9.14
C TYR A 221 -1.31 -12.73 -9.18
N THR A 222 -0.06 -12.30 -9.07
CA THR A 222 1.12 -13.18 -9.07
C THR A 222 1.78 -13.33 -7.72
N MET A 223 1.56 -12.36 -6.81
CA MET A 223 2.27 -12.33 -5.54
C MET A 223 1.46 -11.62 -4.47
N ILE A 224 1.63 -12.07 -3.25
CA ILE A 224 1.21 -11.40 -2.02
C ILE A 224 2.48 -11.04 -1.24
N GLU A 225 2.63 -9.79 -0.87
CA GLU A 225 3.72 -9.28 -0.06
C GLU A 225 3.18 -8.81 1.28
N PHE A 226 3.86 -9.10 2.38
CA PHE A 226 3.34 -8.78 3.71
C PHE A 226 4.44 -8.46 4.71
N ALA A 227 4.08 -7.71 5.75
CA ALA A 227 4.86 -7.53 6.96
C ALA A 227 3.95 -7.65 8.20
N ARG A 228 4.53 -8.11 9.32
CA ARG A 228 3.84 -8.20 10.61
C ARG A 228 4.65 -7.41 11.63
N PRO A 229 4.31 -6.14 11.85
CA PRO A 229 4.88 -5.37 12.95
C PRO A 229 4.41 -5.95 14.30
N ASP A 230 5.28 -5.86 15.30
CA ASP A 230 4.98 -6.27 16.68
C ASP A 230 4.02 -5.29 17.36
#